data_6e27711b7b5e30f631ae7ccf2f896be5
#
_entry.id   6e27711b7b5e30f631ae7ccf2f896be5
#
_cell.length_a   1.000
_cell.length_b   1.000
_cell.length_c   1.000
_cell.angle_alpha   90.00
_cell.angle_beta   90.00
_cell.angle_gamma   90.00
#
_symmetry.space_group_name_H-M   'P 1'
#
loop_
_entity.id
_entity.type
_entity.pdbx_description
1 polymer ?
#
loop_
_entity_poly.entity_id
_entity_poly.type
_entity_poly.pdbx_seq_one_letter_code
_entity_poly.pdbx_strand_id
1 'polypeptide(L)'
;VTGGLQAFVVNVSTAIRPQIVQSYAIGNYTRTINLMYSLSKASICFLYIVAYPIMLEIDYVLKLWLGANVPDFAADFILIVICITFLNNLNSAVSAVVHASGIMRNYQIVGSLINLVSIPVAYYALSLGHHPTSVFWISFVFTLFMQMASLFILKGIIKFSFLSYAKRVLFPFALLILASFSLPLIPFFLLPCGFMRFLIVSAIAVLGSSAVFYFISLNHSEKLIVNSFVAKILRIKK
;
A
#
# COMPACT_ATOMS: atom_id res chain seq x y z
N VAL A 1 1.28 -14.52 -2.46
CA VAL A 1 1.06 -13.24 -3.19
C VAL A 1 1.51 -12.06 -2.34
N THR A 2 1.01 -11.89 -1.12
CA THR A 2 1.30 -10.71 -0.26
C THR A 2 2.77 -10.56 0.13
N GLY A 3 3.51 -11.63 0.37
CA GLY A 3 4.95 -11.58 0.67
C GLY A 3 5.77 -10.97 -0.46
N GLY A 4 5.47 -11.32 -1.71
CA GLY A 4 6.10 -10.72 -2.89
C GLY A 4 5.78 -9.23 -3.04
N LEU A 5 4.52 -8.84 -2.81
CA LEU A 5 4.10 -7.44 -2.86
C LEU A 5 4.80 -6.59 -1.78
N GLN A 6 4.95 -7.14 -0.56
CA GLN A 6 5.62 -6.44 0.53
C GLN A 6 7.13 -6.27 0.31
N ALA A 7 7.81 -7.20 -0.35
CA ALA A 7 9.24 -7.11 -0.59
C ALA A 7 9.65 -5.82 -1.30
N PHE A 8 8.86 -5.35 -2.27
CA PHE A 8 9.10 -4.06 -2.94
C PHE A 8 8.98 -2.87 -2.00
N VAL A 9 7.96 -2.88 -1.13
CA VAL A 9 7.71 -1.78 -0.20
C VAL A 9 8.74 -1.73 0.92
N VAL A 10 9.21 -2.89 1.38
CA VAL A 10 10.28 -3.00 2.39
C VAL A 10 11.54 -2.29 1.93
N ASN A 11 11.95 -2.45 0.67
CA ASN A 11 13.13 -1.79 0.14
C ASN A 11 13.04 -0.25 0.17
N VAL A 12 11.86 0.31 -0.13
CA VAL A 12 11.63 1.76 -0.01
C VAL A 12 11.66 2.20 1.46
N SER A 13 11.05 1.42 2.33
CA SER A 13 10.98 1.70 3.76
C SER A 13 12.36 1.68 4.42
N THR A 14 13.21 0.71 4.08
CA THR A 14 14.57 0.60 4.64
C THR A 14 15.47 1.78 4.27
N ALA A 15 15.26 2.39 3.11
CA ALA A 15 16.01 3.57 2.69
C ALA A 15 15.59 4.87 3.41
N ILE A 16 14.29 5.01 3.72
CA ILE A 16 13.73 6.27 4.24
C ILE A 16 13.63 6.27 5.77
N ARG A 17 13.35 5.13 6.41
CA ARG A 17 13.21 5.05 7.88
C ARG A 17 14.40 5.62 8.67
N PRO A 18 15.68 5.34 8.35
CA PRO A 18 16.81 5.93 9.06
C PRO A 18 16.83 7.46 8.96
N GLN A 19 16.42 8.02 7.80
CA GLN A 19 16.34 9.47 7.61
C GLN A 19 15.23 10.11 8.46
N ILE A 20 14.10 9.41 8.66
CA ILE A 20 13.02 9.84 9.57
C ILE A 20 13.57 9.91 11.01
N VAL A 21 14.24 8.85 11.47
CA VAL A 21 14.81 8.79 12.82
C VAL A 21 15.83 9.90 13.03
N GLN A 22 16.76 10.07 12.10
CA GLN A 22 17.77 11.12 12.16
C GLN A 22 17.14 12.53 12.17
N SER A 23 16.16 12.77 11.28
CA SER A 23 15.49 14.07 11.19
C SER A 23 14.70 14.40 12.46
N TYR A 24 14.08 13.39 13.08
CA TYR A 24 13.37 13.54 14.34
C TYR A 24 14.34 13.85 15.48
N ALA A 25 15.45 13.11 15.58
CA ALA A 25 16.46 13.28 16.63
C ALA A 25 17.11 14.69 16.67
N ILE A 26 17.29 15.30 15.49
CA ILE A 26 17.81 16.70 15.40
C ILE A 26 16.71 17.77 15.56
N GLY A 27 15.45 17.38 15.87
CA GLY A 27 14.34 18.31 16.06
C GLY A 27 13.75 18.90 14.77
N ASN A 28 14.15 18.43 13.59
CA ASN A 28 13.60 18.92 12.32
C ASN A 28 12.27 18.23 11.97
N TYR A 29 11.23 18.57 12.70
CA TYR A 29 9.90 17.96 12.57
C TYR A 29 9.25 18.19 11.21
N THR A 30 9.52 19.32 10.57
CA THR A 30 8.99 19.60 9.22
C THR A 30 9.56 18.61 8.20
N ARG A 31 10.86 18.34 8.26
CA ARG A 31 11.53 17.34 7.40
C ARG A 31 11.01 15.93 7.72
N THR A 32 10.85 15.59 8.99
CA THR A 32 10.30 14.30 9.44
C THR A 32 8.92 14.02 8.84
N ILE A 33 7.99 15.00 8.91
CA ILE A 33 6.65 14.89 8.33
C ILE A 33 6.72 14.75 6.80
N ASN A 34 7.55 15.52 6.13
CA ASN A 34 7.70 15.43 4.67
C ASN A 34 8.24 14.06 4.24
N LEU A 35 9.23 13.51 4.95
CA LEU A 35 9.74 12.15 4.71
C LEU A 35 8.67 11.09 4.94
N MET A 36 7.83 11.23 5.97
CA MET A 36 6.71 10.34 6.21
C MET A 36 5.68 10.40 5.08
N TYR A 37 5.34 11.61 4.58
CA TYR A 37 4.45 11.73 3.43
C TYR A 37 5.01 11.08 2.17
N SER A 38 6.30 11.29 1.89
CA SER A 38 6.97 10.66 0.74
C SER A 38 7.01 9.14 0.88
N LEU A 39 7.29 8.62 2.08
CA LEU A 39 7.28 7.19 2.35
C LEU A 39 5.88 6.59 2.18
N SER A 40 4.85 7.19 2.80
CA SER A 40 3.46 6.74 2.66
C SER A 40 3.04 6.69 1.19
N LYS A 41 3.25 7.80 0.48
CA LYS A 41 2.88 7.93 -0.94
C LYS A 41 3.61 6.92 -1.82
N ALA A 42 4.94 6.83 -1.69
CA ALA A 42 5.74 5.91 -2.47
C ALA A 42 5.31 4.45 -2.21
N SER A 43 5.14 4.06 -0.95
CA SER A 43 4.76 2.70 -0.57
C SER A 43 3.44 2.26 -1.17
N ILE A 44 2.38 3.09 -1.09
CA ILE A 44 1.07 2.72 -1.65
C ILE A 44 1.06 2.78 -3.18
N CYS A 45 1.77 3.72 -3.80
CA CYS A 45 1.83 3.80 -5.25
C CYS A 45 2.60 2.62 -5.85
N PHE A 46 3.75 2.25 -5.28
CA PHE A 46 4.49 1.05 -5.72
C PHE A 46 3.69 -0.22 -5.50
N LEU A 47 3.03 -0.34 -4.33
CA LEU A 47 2.15 -1.48 -4.08
C LEU A 47 1.04 -1.57 -5.13
N TYR A 48 0.41 -0.44 -5.49
CA TYR A 48 -0.63 -0.38 -6.51
C TYR A 48 -0.12 -0.83 -7.88
N ILE A 49 1.03 -0.33 -8.34
CA ILE A 49 1.61 -0.68 -9.64
C ILE A 49 1.76 -2.21 -9.78
N VAL A 50 2.15 -2.90 -8.70
CA VAL A 50 2.35 -4.36 -8.72
C VAL A 50 1.05 -5.12 -8.45
N ALA A 51 0.19 -4.62 -7.54
CA ALA A 51 -1.05 -5.29 -7.17
C ALA A 51 -2.13 -5.17 -8.25
N TYR A 52 -2.17 -4.07 -8.99
CA TYR A 52 -3.24 -3.77 -9.93
C TYR A 52 -3.39 -4.84 -11.04
N PRO A 53 -2.35 -5.24 -11.77
CA PRO A 53 -2.47 -6.33 -12.75
C PRO A 53 -2.90 -7.67 -12.11
N ILE A 54 -2.45 -7.95 -10.89
CA ILE A 54 -2.83 -9.16 -10.16
C ILE A 54 -4.33 -9.11 -9.79
N MET A 55 -4.83 -7.95 -9.38
CA MET A 55 -6.25 -7.77 -9.06
C MET A 55 -7.15 -7.92 -10.28
N LEU A 56 -6.71 -7.47 -11.46
CA LEU A 56 -7.46 -7.60 -12.70
C LEU A 56 -7.55 -9.05 -13.20
N GLU A 57 -6.44 -9.78 -13.13
CA GLU A 57 -6.32 -11.13 -13.67
C GLU A 57 -6.26 -12.20 -12.55
N ILE A 58 -6.91 -11.93 -11.41
CA ILE A 58 -6.81 -12.77 -10.21
C ILE A 58 -7.17 -14.22 -10.47
N ASP A 59 -8.22 -14.48 -11.25
CA ASP A 59 -8.68 -15.83 -11.56
C ASP A 59 -7.64 -16.58 -12.44
N TYR A 60 -7.01 -15.87 -13.37
CA TYR A 60 -5.95 -16.45 -14.20
C TYR A 60 -4.69 -16.73 -13.37
N VAL A 61 -4.28 -15.80 -12.52
CA VAL A 61 -3.13 -15.95 -11.62
C VAL A 61 -3.33 -17.12 -10.66
N LEU A 62 -4.54 -17.28 -10.11
CA LEU A 62 -4.88 -18.41 -9.24
C LEU A 62 -4.82 -19.74 -9.98
N LYS A 63 -5.38 -19.81 -11.19
CA LYS A 63 -5.29 -21.02 -12.03
C LYS A 63 -3.87 -21.37 -12.40
N LEU A 64 -3.03 -20.37 -12.70
CA LEU A 64 -1.62 -20.57 -13.01
C LEU A 64 -0.83 -21.11 -11.81
N TRP A 65 -1.16 -20.65 -10.60
CA TRP A 65 -0.43 -20.99 -9.39
C TRP A 65 -0.93 -22.27 -8.71
N LEU A 66 -2.25 -22.48 -8.65
CA LEU A 66 -2.90 -23.61 -7.95
C LEU A 66 -3.38 -24.71 -8.91
N GLY A 67 -3.31 -24.49 -10.23
CA GLY A 67 -3.82 -25.43 -11.22
C GLY A 67 -5.35 -25.40 -11.34
N ALA A 68 -5.95 -26.54 -11.65
CA ALA A 68 -7.40 -26.66 -11.90
C ALA A 68 -8.24 -26.53 -10.61
N ASN A 69 -7.68 -26.84 -9.44
CA ASN A 69 -8.42 -26.88 -8.16
C ASN A 69 -8.18 -25.60 -7.37
N VAL A 70 -8.78 -24.49 -7.82
CA VAL A 70 -8.79 -23.23 -7.05
C VAL A 70 -9.86 -23.34 -5.97
N PRO A 71 -9.53 -23.15 -4.68
CA PRO A 71 -10.51 -23.16 -3.59
C PRO A 71 -11.55 -22.05 -3.78
N ASP A 72 -12.78 -22.33 -3.34
CA ASP A 72 -13.85 -21.34 -3.32
C ASP A 72 -13.40 -20.09 -2.53
N PHE A 73 -13.83 -18.91 -3.02
CA PHE A 73 -13.51 -17.60 -2.39
C PHE A 73 -12.03 -17.22 -2.33
N ALA A 74 -11.12 -17.99 -2.92
CA ALA A 74 -9.68 -17.66 -2.89
C ALA A 74 -9.39 -16.30 -3.52
N ALA A 75 -10.08 -15.93 -4.61
CA ALA A 75 -9.98 -14.62 -5.24
C ALA A 75 -10.42 -13.51 -4.28
N ASP A 76 -11.58 -13.65 -3.63
CA ASP A 76 -12.13 -12.67 -2.69
C ASP A 76 -11.17 -12.46 -1.50
N PHE A 77 -10.66 -13.55 -0.93
CA PHE A 77 -9.68 -13.46 0.15
C PHE A 77 -8.44 -12.67 -0.26
N ILE A 78 -7.88 -12.94 -1.44
CA ILE A 78 -6.68 -12.25 -1.91
C ILE A 78 -6.97 -10.77 -2.15
N LEU A 79 -8.10 -10.42 -2.76
CA LEU A 79 -8.49 -9.03 -3.00
C LEU A 79 -8.63 -8.24 -1.70
N ILE A 80 -9.31 -8.80 -0.70
CA ILE A 80 -9.47 -8.15 0.61
C ILE A 80 -8.10 -8.00 1.31
N VAL A 81 -7.25 -9.04 1.25
CA VAL A 81 -5.90 -9.00 1.85
C VAL A 81 -5.01 -7.97 1.16
N ILE A 82 -5.14 -7.76 -0.15
CA ILE A 82 -4.45 -6.67 -0.86
C ILE A 82 -4.93 -5.32 -0.31
N CYS A 83 -6.23 -5.11 -0.12
CA CYS A 83 -6.76 -3.87 0.49
C CYS A 83 -6.22 -3.65 1.92
N ILE A 84 -6.17 -4.69 2.75
CA ILE A 84 -5.54 -4.64 4.08
C ILE A 84 -4.06 -4.26 3.98
N THR A 85 -3.35 -4.81 2.98
CA THR A 85 -1.94 -4.52 2.75
C THR A 85 -1.70 -3.05 2.40
N PHE A 86 -2.59 -2.40 1.64
CA PHE A 86 -2.53 -0.95 1.39
C PHE A 86 -2.60 -0.15 2.70
N LEU A 87 -3.54 -0.47 3.58
CA LEU A 87 -3.69 0.19 4.87
C LEU A 87 -2.48 -0.02 5.77
N ASN A 88 -1.95 -1.23 5.83
CA ASN A 88 -0.75 -1.55 6.60
C ASN A 88 0.47 -0.78 6.11
N ASN A 89 0.60 -0.55 4.80
CA ASN A 89 1.70 0.25 4.25
C ASN A 89 1.55 1.73 4.57
N LEU A 90 0.34 2.28 4.58
CA LEU A 90 0.08 3.63 5.09
C LEU A 90 0.47 3.75 6.56
N ASN A 91 0.07 2.78 7.37
CA ASN A 91 0.39 2.74 8.80
C ASN A 91 1.89 2.59 9.07
N SER A 92 2.61 1.84 8.23
CA SER A 92 4.05 1.62 8.34
C SER A 92 4.86 2.93 8.31
N ALA A 93 4.47 3.90 7.50
CA ALA A 93 5.13 5.20 7.43
C ALA A 93 4.82 6.07 8.67
N VAL A 94 3.58 6.01 9.18
CA VAL A 94 3.18 6.69 10.43
C VAL A 94 3.93 6.08 11.62
N SER A 95 3.97 4.75 11.71
CA SER A 95 4.68 4.02 12.76
C SER A 95 6.17 4.35 12.80
N ALA A 96 6.80 4.62 11.65
CA ALA A 96 8.20 5.00 11.61
C ALA A 96 8.48 6.31 12.40
N VAL A 97 7.57 7.29 12.35
CA VAL A 97 7.69 8.52 13.13
C VAL A 97 7.39 8.27 14.61
N VAL A 98 6.39 7.44 14.92
CA VAL A 98 6.08 7.06 16.31
C VAL A 98 7.27 6.32 16.95
N HIS A 99 7.92 5.42 16.22
CA HIS A 99 9.14 4.74 16.68
C HIS A 99 10.31 5.72 16.87
N ALA A 100 10.48 6.67 15.96
CA ALA A 100 11.52 7.70 16.07
C ALA A 100 11.34 8.61 17.31
N SER A 101 10.10 8.81 17.76
CA SER A 101 9.80 9.61 18.95
C SER A 101 10.11 8.90 20.27
N GLY A 102 10.22 7.58 20.29
CA GLY A 102 10.32 6.77 21.51
C GLY A 102 9.01 6.63 22.28
N ILE A 103 7.93 7.34 21.92
CA ILE A 103 6.63 7.34 22.61
C ILE A 103 5.74 6.23 22.03
N MET A 104 6.16 4.99 22.16
CA MET A 104 5.48 3.85 21.53
C MET A 104 4.35 3.25 22.35
N ARG A 105 4.28 3.55 23.67
CA ARG A 105 3.36 2.88 24.59
C ARG A 105 1.91 2.90 24.12
N ASN A 106 1.38 4.09 23.86
CA ASN A 106 -0.03 4.25 23.46
C ASN A 106 -0.31 3.60 22.10
N TYR A 107 0.63 3.69 21.17
CA TYR A 107 0.53 3.07 19.86
C TYR A 107 0.44 1.53 19.97
N GLN A 108 1.29 0.92 20.79
CA GLN A 108 1.29 -0.53 21.00
C GLN A 108 0.04 -1.01 21.73
N ILE A 109 -0.38 -0.30 22.80
CA ILE A 109 -1.59 -0.67 23.56
C ILE A 109 -2.83 -0.60 22.64
N VAL A 110 -3.02 0.50 21.93
CA VAL A 110 -4.17 0.67 21.04
C VAL A 110 -4.16 -0.36 19.91
N GLY A 111 -3.00 -0.60 19.29
CA GLY A 111 -2.87 -1.61 18.24
C GLY A 111 -3.17 -3.02 18.74
N SER A 112 -2.66 -3.39 19.91
CA SER A 112 -2.93 -4.69 20.53
C SER A 112 -4.41 -4.87 20.90
N LEU A 113 -5.06 -3.83 21.45
CA LEU A 113 -6.49 -3.87 21.77
C LEU A 113 -7.35 -4.01 20.53
N ILE A 114 -7.07 -3.26 19.47
CA ILE A 114 -7.78 -3.35 18.19
C ILE A 114 -7.68 -4.78 17.64
N ASN A 115 -6.48 -5.35 17.60
CA ASN A 115 -6.28 -6.73 17.13
C ASN A 115 -6.96 -7.76 18.03
N LEU A 116 -6.89 -7.58 19.35
CA LEU A 116 -7.51 -8.50 20.31
C LEU A 116 -9.05 -8.52 20.15
N VAL A 117 -9.67 -7.34 19.98
CA VAL A 117 -11.13 -7.23 19.80
C VAL A 117 -11.58 -7.77 18.44
N SER A 118 -10.75 -7.72 17.41
CA SER A 118 -11.10 -8.25 16.10
C SER A 118 -11.38 -9.77 16.12
N ILE A 119 -10.71 -10.53 16.98
CA ILE A 119 -10.85 -11.99 17.06
C ILE A 119 -12.26 -12.41 17.53
N PRO A 120 -12.77 -11.95 18.70
CA PRO A 120 -14.13 -12.32 19.13
C PRO A 120 -15.21 -11.79 18.19
N VAL A 121 -15.02 -10.63 17.56
CA VAL A 121 -15.96 -10.11 16.56
C VAL A 121 -16.03 -11.03 15.33
N ALA A 122 -14.88 -11.50 14.84
CA ALA A 122 -14.81 -12.46 13.74
C ALA A 122 -15.44 -13.80 14.12
N TYR A 123 -15.17 -14.30 15.33
CA TYR A 123 -15.78 -15.53 15.84
C TYR A 123 -17.31 -15.39 15.92
N TYR A 124 -17.82 -14.26 16.46
CA TYR A 124 -19.26 -14.01 16.56
C TYR A 124 -19.93 -13.94 15.19
N ALA A 125 -19.30 -13.28 14.23
CA ALA A 125 -19.81 -13.23 12.86
C ALA A 125 -19.94 -14.63 12.24
N LEU A 126 -18.93 -15.49 12.43
CA LEU A 126 -19.01 -16.89 11.96
C LEU A 126 -20.06 -17.72 12.69
N SER A 127 -20.24 -17.51 14.00
CA SER A 127 -21.27 -18.21 14.78
C SER A 127 -22.70 -17.87 14.36
N LEU A 128 -22.90 -16.68 13.77
CA LEU A 128 -24.17 -16.27 13.16
C LEU A 128 -24.39 -16.82 11.74
N GLY A 129 -23.46 -17.65 11.23
CA GLY A 129 -23.55 -18.26 9.91
C GLY A 129 -23.17 -17.33 8.76
N HIS A 130 -22.46 -16.22 9.04
CA HIS A 130 -21.93 -15.38 7.98
C HIS A 130 -20.83 -16.09 7.19
N HIS A 131 -20.71 -15.68 5.92
CA HIS A 131 -19.74 -16.23 4.98
C HIS A 131 -18.29 -16.12 5.49
N PRO A 132 -17.40 -17.09 5.18
CA PRO A 132 -15.98 -17.05 5.64
C PRO A 132 -15.22 -15.77 5.27
N THR A 133 -15.60 -15.10 4.18
CA THR A 133 -15.00 -13.80 3.78
C THR A 133 -15.25 -12.69 4.79
N SER A 134 -16.28 -12.83 5.66
CA SER A 134 -16.59 -11.84 6.71
C SER A 134 -15.43 -11.61 7.68
N VAL A 135 -14.60 -12.63 7.96
CA VAL A 135 -13.42 -12.52 8.82
C VAL A 135 -12.41 -11.52 8.26
N PHE A 136 -12.19 -11.56 6.94
CA PHE A 136 -11.27 -10.65 6.27
C PHE A 136 -11.83 -9.24 6.16
N TRP A 137 -13.14 -9.09 5.96
CA TRP A 137 -13.80 -7.79 6.00
C TRP A 137 -13.75 -7.16 7.40
N ILE A 138 -13.94 -7.95 8.45
CA ILE A 138 -13.75 -7.49 9.82
C ILE A 138 -12.31 -7.04 10.04
N SER A 139 -11.33 -7.83 9.61
CA SER A 139 -9.91 -7.48 9.68
C SER A 139 -9.60 -6.18 8.93
N PHE A 140 -10.21 -5.97 7.76
CA PHE A 140 -10.08 -4.73 7.00
C PHE A 140 -10.61 -3.51 7.77
N VAL A 141 -11.81 -3.63 8.36
CA VAL A 141 -12.41 -2.56 9.17
C VAL A 141 -11.56 -2.25 10.41
N PHE A 142 -11.07 -3.26 11.11
CA PHE A 142 -10.19 -3.05 12.28
C PHE A 142 -8.83 -2.44 11.88
N THR A 143 -8.30 -2.79 10.70
CA THR A 143 -7.09 -2.15 10.16
C THR A 143 -7.35 -0.68 9.82
N LEU A 144 -8.53 -0.32 9.32
CA LEU A 144 -8.94 1.09 9.16
C LEU A 144 -8.98 1.83 10.49
N PHE A 145 -9.56 1.24 11.54
CA PHE A 145 -9.54 1.83 12.87
C PHE A 145 -8.12 2.02 13.39
N MET A 146 -7.24 1.04 13.18
CA MET A 146 -5.83 1.18 13.55
C MET A 146 -5.15 2.32 12.79
N GLN A 147 -5.41 2.47 11.50
CA GLN A 147 -4.87 3.58 10.70
C GLN A 147 -5.34 4.94 11.23
N MET A 148 -6.62 5.08 11.55
CA MET A 148 -7.16 6.32 12.14
C MET A 148 -6.54 6.59 13.51
N ALA A 149 -6.50 5.60 14.39
CA ALA A 149 -5.89 5.72 15.71
C ALA A 149 -4.41 6.13 15.63
N SER A 150 -3.66 5.56 14.69
CA SER A 150 -2.26 5.90 14.46
C SER A 150 -2.05 7.36 14.08
N LEU A 151 -2.92 7.91 13.22
CA LEU A 151 -2.87 9.31 12.84
C LEU A 151 -3.24 10.24 14.00
N PHE A 152 -4.19 9.85 14.87
CA PHE A 152 -4.51 10.60 16.08
C PHE A 152 -3.36 10.59 17.10
N ILE A 153 -2.72 9.43 17.30
CA ILE A 153 -1.55 9.32 18.17
C ILE A 153 -0.40 10.18 17.62
N LEU A 154 -0.15 10.13 16.32
CA LEU A 154 0.86 10.95 15.67
C LEU A 154 0.63 12.45 15.89
N LYS A 155 -0.64 12.91 15.83
CA LYS A 155 -0.99 14.31 16.09
C LYS A 155 -0.65 14.75 17.53
N GLY A 156 -0.67 13.83 18.49
CA GLY A 156 -0.24 14.08 19.86
C GLY A 156 1.29 14.16 20.03
N ILE A 157 2.05 13.57 19.11
CA ILE A 157 3.52 13.51 19.16
C ILE A 157 4.15 14.70 18.43
N ILE A 158 3.62 15.03 17.25
CA ILE A 158 4.17 16.06 16.36
C ILE A 158 3.03 16.91 15.78
N LYS A 159 3.29 18.21 15.53
CA LYS A 159 2.29 19.08 14.88
C LYS A 159 2.00 18.58 13.47
N PHE A 160 0.90 17.83 13.33
CA PHE A 160 0.49 17.12 12.13
C PHE A 160 -0.90 17.59 11.67
N SER A 161 -1.09 17.72 10.37
CA SER A 161 -2.38 18.09 9.77
C SER A 161 -2.95 16.95 8.93
N PHE A 162 -4.12 16.46 9.30
CA PHE A 162 -4.86 15.43 8.53
C PHE A 162 -5.14 15.87 7.09
N LEU A 163 -5.49 17.15 6.89
CA LEU A 163 -5.76 17.70 5.58
C LEU A 163 -4.52 17.70 4.69
N SER A 164 -3.35 18.00 5.28
CA SER A 164 -2.07 17.93 4.55
C SER A 164 -1.71 16.50 4.17
N TYR A 165 -1.98 15.53 5.05
CA TYR A 165 -1.80 14.11 4.76
C TYR A 165 -2.72 13.67 3.61
N ALA A 166 -4.00 14.00 3.69
CA ALA A 166 -4.95 13.67 2.63
C ALA A 166 -4.54 14.28 1.28
N LYS A 167 -4.17 15.57 1.24
CA LYS A 167 -3.75 16.26 0.02
C LYS A 167 -2.42 15.75 -0.56
N ARG A 168 -1.46 15.35 0.29
CA ARG A 168 -0.12 14.96 -0.17
C ARG A 168 0.08 13.45 -0.37
N VAL A 169 -0.77 12.63 0.23
CA VAL A 169 -0.68 11.16 0.16
C VAL A 169 -1.91 10.57 -0.53
N LEU A 170 -3.11 10.80 0.02
CA LEU A 170 -4.32 10.14 -0.47
C LEU A 170 -4.78 10.70 -1.82
N PHE A 171 -4.73 12.01 -2.02
CA PHE A 171 -5.19 12.64 -3.25
C PHE A 171 -4.33 12.24 -4.47
N PRO A 172 -2.96 12.29 -4.44
CA PRO A 172 -2.14 11.78 -5.54
C PRO A 172 -2.35 10.28 -5.81
N PHE A 173 -2.62 9.49 -4.77
CA PHE A 173 -2.95 8.08 -4.92
C PHE A 173 -4.32 7.86 -5.59
N ALA A 174 -5.34 8.62 -5.20
CA ALA A 174 -6.64 8.58 -5.84
C ALA A 174 -6.55 8.98 -7.33
N LEU A 175 -5.78 10.02 -7.66
CA LEU A 175 -5.51 10.41 -9.04
C LEU A 175 -4.79 9.31 -9.83
N LEU A 176 -3.83 8.63 -9.21
CA LEU A 176 -3.14 7.50 -9.82
C LEU A 176 -4.13 6.40 -10.21
N ILE A 177 -5.02 6.01 -9.28
CA ILE A 177 -6.04 5.00 -9.55
C ILE A 177 -6.94 5.46 -10.69
N LEU A 178 -7.54 6.65 -10.59
CA LEU A 178 -8.48 7.16 -11.59
C LEU A 178 -7.88 7.26 -12.98
N ALA A 179 -6.65 7.75 -13.09
CA ALA A 179 -6.00 7.95 -14.39
C ALA A 179 -5.46 6.65 -15.01
N SER A 180 -5.07 5.66 -14.20
CA SER A 180 -4.52 4.39 -14.71
C SER A 180 -5.57 3.30 -14.87
N PHE A 181 -6.75 3.44 -14.26
CA PHE A 181 -7.76 2.39 -14.17
C PHE A 181 -8.29 1.94 -15.54
N SER A 182 -8.53 2.86 -16.46
CA SER A 182 -9.17 2.54 -17.74
C SER A 182 -8.26 1.86 -18.76
N LEU A 183 -6.95 2.13 -18.72
CA LEU A 183 -6.03 1.68 -19.76
C LEU A 183 -5.94 0.14 -19.92
N PRO A 184 -5.76 -0.66 -18.87
CA PRO A 184 -5.68 -2.12 -19.01
C PRO A 184 -7.04 -2.80 -19.16
N LEU A 185 -8.16 -2.10 -18.90
CA LEU A 185 -9.49 -2.66 -19.12
C LEU A 185 -9.78 -2.91 -20.60
N ILE A 186 -9.21 -2.10 -21.49
CA ILE A 186 -9.39 -2.27 -22.94
C ILE A 186 -8.94 -3.67 -23.39
N PRO A 187 -7.68 -4.09 -23.22
CA PRO A 187 -7.25 -5.42 -23.59
C PRO A 187 -7.89 -6.52 -22.72
N PHE A 188 -8.25 -6.22 -21.47
CA PHE A 188 -8.92 -7.18 -20.58
C PHE A 188 -10.25 -7.67 -21.16
N PHE A 189 -11.06 -6.77 -21.75
CA PHE A 189 -12.36 -7.13 -22.34
C PHE A 189 -12.26 -7.59 -23.82
N LEU A 190 -11.24 -7.14 -24.55
CA LEU A 190 -11.11 -7.47 -25.98
C LEU A 190 -10.43 -8.82 -26.23
N LEU A 191 -9.53 -9.25 -25.35
CA LEU A 191 -8.74 -10.45 -25.55
C LEU A 191 -9.35 -11.66 -24.83
N PRO A 192 -9.29 -12.86 -25.43
CA PRO A 192 -9.72 -14.09 -24.77
C PRO A 192 -8.84 -14.41 -23.55
N CYS A 193 -9.43 -15.04 -22.53
CA CYS A 193 -8.70 -15.48 -21.34
C CYS A 193 -7.53 -16.38 -21.72
N GLY A 194 -6.32 -16.02 -21.26
CA GLY A 194 -5.11 -16.79 -21.55
C GLY A 194 -3.82 -16.06 -21.18
N PHE A 195 -2.71 -16.74 -21.36
CA PHE A 195 -1.39 -16.21 -21.03
C PHE A 195 -1.06 -14.89 -21.75
N MET A 196 -1.44 -14.77 -23.02
CA MET A 196 -1.22 -13.55 -23.81
C MET A 196 -2.00 -12.35 -23.25
N ARG A 197 -3.28 -12.56 -22.88
CA ARG A 197 -4.07 -11.49 -22.23
C ARG A 197 -3.41 -11.06 -20.92
N PHE A 198 -3.03 -12.01 -20.08
CA PHE A 198 -2.35 -11.73 -18.82
C PHE A 198 -1.07 -10.89 -19.01
N LEU A 199 -0.22 -11.25 -20.01
CA LEU A 199 0.99 -10.48 -20.29
C LEU A 199 0.69 -9.06 -20.77
N ILE A 200 -0.24 -8.90 -21.70
CA ILE A 200 -0.58 -7.59 -22.29
C ILE A 200 -1.24 -6.71 -21.24
N VAL A 201 -2.23 -7.21 -20.50
CA VAL A 201 -2.91 -6.50 -19.43
C VAL A 201 -1.92 -6.09 -18.33
N SER A 202 -1.06 -7.00 -17.91
CA SER A 202 -0.03 -6.71 -16.89
C SER A 202 0.98 -5.68 -17.37
N ALA A 203 1.46 -5.78 -18.62
CA ALA A 203 2.39 -4.81 -19.18
C ALA A 203 1.76 -3.40 -19.25
N ILE A 204 0.54 -3.28 -19.76
CA ILE A 204 -0.17 -2.00 -19.85
C ILE A 204 -0.50 -1.44 -18.46
N ALA A 205 -0.92 -2.29 -17.52
CA ALA A 205 -1.19 -1.88 -16.14
C ALA A 205 0.07 -1.33 -15.45
N VAL A 206 1.20 -2.03 -15.54
CA VAL A 206 2.46 -1.61 -14.92
C VAL A 206 3.02 -0.37 -15.61
N LEU A 207 3.11 -0.34 -16.93
CA LEU A 207 3.65 0.81 -17.66
C LEU A 207 2.76 2.04 -17.52
N GLY A 208 1.45 1.88 -17.67
CA GLY A 208 0.48 2.96 -17.54
C GLY A 208 0.47 3.55 -16.13
N SER A 209 0.36 2.72 -15.10
CA SER A 209 0.39 3.20 -13.71
C SER A 209 1.75 3.79 -13.32
N SER A 210 2.87 3.27 -13.84
CA SER A 210 4.21 3.84 -13.62
C SER A 210 4.35 5.21 -14.28
N ALA A 211 3.84 5.38 -15.51
CA ALA A 211 3.82 6.67 -16.19
C ALA A 211 2.96 7.69 -15.44
N VAL A 212 1.74 7.32 -15.05
CA VAL A 212 0.85 8.18 -14.27
C VAL A 212 1.49 8.55 -12.92
N PHE A 213 2.13 7.60 -12.23
CA PHE A 213 2.86 7.85 -10.98
C PHE A 213 3.95 8.90 -11.18
N TYR A 214 4.79 8.76 -12.23
CA TYR A 214 5.88 9.68 -12.51
C TYR A 214 5.37 11.08 -12.87
N PHE A 215 4.34 11.22 -13.73
CA PHE A 215 3.89 12.51 -14.21
C PHE A 215 2.98 13.23 -13.22
N ILE A 216 2.08 12.54 -12.54
CA ILE A 216 1.00 13.11 -11.72
C ILE A 216 1.32 13.05 -10.23
N SER A 217 1.82 11.91 -9.73
CA SER A 217 1.94 11.71 -8.29
C SER A 217 3.24 12.25 -7.69
N LEU A 218 4.33 12.33 -8.48
CA LEU A 218 5.63 12.79 -7.98
C LEU A 218 5.74 14.33 -8.01
N ASN A 219 6.18 14.89 -6.88
CA ASN A 219 6.59 16.29 -6.79
C ASN A 219 7.93 16.54 -7.50
N HIS A 220 8.27 17.80 -7.78
CA HIS A 220 9.50 18.15 -8.49
C HIS A 220 10.78 17.61 -7.82
N SER A 221 10.86 17.70 -6.49
CA SER A 221 11.99 17.16 -5.73
C SER A 221 12.11 15.63 -5.81
N GLU A 222 10.98 14.93 -5.81
CA GLU A 222 10.92 13.47 -5.92
C GLU A 222 11.30 13.01 -7.34
N LYS A 223 10.90 13.76 -8.38
CA LYS A 223 11.32 13.53 -9.77
C LYS A 223 12.84 13.63 -9.94
N LEU A 224 13.48 14.58 -9.28
CA LEU A 224 14.95 14.72 -9.32
C LEU A 224 15.64 13.48 -8.72
N ILE A 225 15.11 12.93 -7.63
CA ILE A 225 15.65 11.71 -7.02
C ILE A 225 15.50 10.53 -7.99
N VAL A 226 14.31 10.32 -8.54
CA VAL A 226 14.05 9.23 -9.51
C VAL A 226 14.97 9.38 -10.74
N ASN A 227 15.07 10.57 -11.30
CA ASN A 227 15.91 10.82 -12.47
C ASN A 227 17.41 10.57 -12.18
N SER A 228 17.89 10.92 -10.96
CA SER A 228 19.27 10.64 -10.55
C SER A 228 19.54 9.13 -10.43
N PHE A 229 18.57 8.36 -9.93
CA PHE A 229 18.65 6.90 -9.87
C PHE A 229 18.67 6.27 -11.27
N VAL A 230 17.77 6.69 -12.14
CA VAL A 230 17.71 6.20 -13.53
C VAL A 230 19.01 6.52 -14.26
N ALA A 231 19.54 7.75 -14.12
CA ALA A 231 20.81 8.15 -14.72
C ALA A 231 21.98 7.33 -14.20
N LYS A 232 21.98 6.96 -12.90
CA LYS A 232 23.01 6.10 -12.30
C LYS A 232 22.96 4.68 -12.85
N ILE A 233 21.76 4.11 -13.01
CA ILE A 233 21.56 2.76 -13.59
C ILE A 233 22.02 2.73 -15.05
N LEU A 234 21.69 3.77 -15.83
CA LEU A 234 22.08 3.87 -17.23
C LEU A 234 23.59 4.08 -17.41
N ARG A 235 24.26 4.77 -16.46
CA ARG A 235 25.73 4.93 -16.46
C ARG A 235 26.52 3.68 -16.06
N ILE A 236 25.91 2.78 -15.30
CA ILE A 236 26.55 1.49 -14.93
C ILE A 236 26.59 0.51 -16.13
N LYS A 237 25.79 0.77 -17.17
CA LYS A 237 25.75 -0.04 -18.41
C LYS A 237 26.71 0.45 -19.52
N LYS A 238 27.55 1.44 -19.25
CA LYS A 238 28.68 1.83 -20.10
C LYS A 238 29.99 1.51 -19.39
#